data_aaae7e62dc30b8c28987be1d17cd0321
#
_entry.id   aaae7e62dc30b8c28987be1d17cd0321
#
_cell.length_a   1.000
_cell.length_b   1.000
_cell.length_c   1.000
_cell.angle_alpha   90.00
_cell.angle_beta   90.00
_cell.angle_gamma   90.00
#
_symmetry.space_group_name_H-M   'P 1'
#
loop_
_entity.id
_entity.type
_entity.pdbx_description
1 polymer ?
#
loop_
_entity_poly.entity_id
_entity_poly.type
_entity_poly.pdbx_seq_one_letter_code
_entity_poly.pdbx_strand_id
1 'polypeptide(L)'
;MTITKTKNGTYRLKVYIPTEARMPLGIVNNNYFDKRFKSKKEARQAEIDLLTKINQIENNEFTGLGKIDILFKDFYENVWWEYYKAGQTTSTTKPPSRSTIANTKTCFKKHILPMLGNYTIQFLNQNKQVILNLMTAKANEYANFKTLRSYVISIFDWAEELEYIESNKVAKTLRRIKATKKIQLAEAKRDEDLYLTQEQLQEWFSAFQDDLTNEKISLKDYVLFYLTFFLGDRKSESYALQWKHINFEKSQIQLLQALDRYGDVKSTKGNKKTTFAISSDLLQLLQNWKKQQRQELAKFGIITNPEQFVFTYIDTKGNINKPLHADYLNNKMRTVKKRHPHLTHATPHKLRHTGATLAKQAGMSLEAISAALTHSDTLTTQIYVNTSNVIPMAVGEFALNSLKQ
;
A
#
# COMPACT_ATOMS: atom_id res chain seq x y z
N MET A 1 28.17 -37.50 19.54
CA MET A 1 26.79 -37.95 19.28
C MET A 1 26.17 -38.34 20.60
N THR A 2 25.13 -37.65 21.04
CA THR A 2 24.53 -38.07 22.32
C THR A 2 23.07 -37.68 22.36
N ILE A 3 22.23 -38.74 22.38
CA ILE A 3 20.86 -38.62 22.85
C ILE A 3 20.92 -38.71 24.38
N THR A 4 20.62 -37.63 25.09
CA THR A 4 20.61 -37.60 26.56
C THR A 4 19.21 -37.47 27.10
N LYS A 5 18.87 -38.25 28.14
CA LYS A 5 17.61 -38.09 28.84
C LYS A 5 17.68 -36.88 29.76
N THR A 6 16.75 -35.95 29.61
CA THR A 6 16.68 -34.73 30.44
C THR A 6 15.95 -35.02 31.76
N LYS A 7 16.16 -34.17 32.77
CA LYS A 7 15.48 -34.29 34.09
C LYS A 7 13.95 -34.28 33.96
N ASN A 8 13.41 -33.72 32.88
CA ASN A 8 11.96 -33.62 32.61
C ASN A 8 11.42 -34.80 31.77
N GLY A 9 12.14 -35.92 31.66
CA GLY A 9 11.70 -37.13 30.99
C GLY A 9 11.75 -37.09 29.45
N THR A 10 12.17 -35.97 28.83
CA THR A 10 12.36 -35.84 27.37
C THR A 10 13.78 -36.27 26.95
N TYR A 11 13.97 -36.49 25.66
CA TYR A 11 15.25 -36.89 25.06
C TYR A 11 15.80 -35.76 24.24
N ARG A 12 17.01 -35.29 24.59
CA ARG A 12 17.71 -34.23 23.86
C ARG A 12 18.68 -34.86 22.87
N LEU A 13 18.54 -34.51 21.60
CA LEU A 13 19.45 -34.87 20.52
C LEU A 13 20.34 -33.64 20.22
N LYS A 14 21.67 -33.81 20.34
CA LYS A 14 22.65 -32.79 19.95
C LYS A 14 23.67 -33.40 18.99
N VAL A 15 23.68 -32.92 17.73
CA VAL A 15 24.58 -33.40 16.67
C VAL A 15 25.35 -32.23 16.13
N TYR A 16 26.66 -32.40 16.00
CA TYR A 16 27.52 -31.43 15.32
C TYR A 16 27.25 -31.46 13.82
N ILE A 17 27.15 -30.29 13.18
CA ILE A 17 26.91 -30.14 11.76
C ILE A 17 28.19 -29.64 11.11
N PRO A 18 28.79 -30.37 10.16
CA PRO A 18 29.93 -29.93 9.37
C PRO A 18 29.63 -28.62 8.66
N THR A 19 30.67 -27.81 8.41
CA THR A 19 30.54 -26.46 7.84
C THR A 19 29.81 -26.50 6.49
N GLU A 20 30.13 -27.47 5.67
CA GLU A 20 29.60 -27.67 4.32
C GLU A 20 28.11 -28.05 4.35
N ALA A 21 27.66 -28.73 5.42
CA ALA A 21 26.28 -29.16 5.56
C ALA A 21 25.38 -28.11 6.23
N ARG A 22 25.93 -27.05 6.82
CA ARG A 22 25.14 -26.04 7.57
C ARG A 22 24.17 -25.26 6.69
N MET A 23 24.68 -24.69 5.58
CA MET A 23 23.81 -23.96 4.66
C MET A 23 22.78 -24.85 3.98
N PRO A 24 23.13 -26.02 3.44
CA PRO A 24 22.14 -26.94 2.86
C PRO A 24 21.08 -27.43 3.85
N LEU A 25 21.41 -27.51 5.16
CA LEU A 25 20.47 -27.91 6.22
C LEU A 25 19.72 -26.73 6.84
N GLY A 26 19.94 -25.48 6.36
CA GLY A 26 19.29 -24.27 6.91
C GLY A 26 19.75 -23.89 8.33
N ILE A 27 20.94 -24.35 8.75
CA ILE A 27 21.49 -24.12 10.10
C ILE A 27 22.60 -23.08 10.00
N VAL A 28 22.24 -21.82 9.75
CA VAL A 28 23.18 -20.74 9.43
C VAL A 28 23.94 -20.20 10.66
N ASN A 29 23.29 -20.21 11.83
CA ASN A 29 23.81 -19.53 13.05
C ASN A 29 24.24 -20.48 14.17
N ASN A 30 24.31 -21.79 13.93
CA ASN A 30 24.60 -22.74 14.96
C ASN A 30 25.45 -23.91 14.43
N ASN A 31 26.43 -24.34 15.22
CA ASN A 31 27.29 -25.47 14.84
C ASN A 31 26.66 -26.82 15.22
N TYR A 32 25.51 -26.81 15.84
CA TYR A 32 24.86 -28.00 16.34
C TYR A 32 23.36 -27.99 16.02
N PHE A 33 22.84 -29.16 15.61
CA PHE A 33 21.43 -29.44 15.68
C PHE A 33 21.09 -29.85 17.12
N ASP A 34 20.22 -29.12 17.80
CA ASP A 34 19.87 -29.31 19.19
C ASP A 34 18.34 -29.29 19.34
N LYS A 35 17.74 -30.48 19.47
CA LYS A 35 16.28 -30.62 19.63
C LYS A 35 15.92 -31.60 20.74
N ARG A 36 14.71 -31.42 21.33
CA ARG A 36 14.13 -32.32 22.35
C ARG A 36 12.94 -33.09 21.75
N PHE A 37 12.84 -34.39 22.11
CA PHE A 37 11.82 -35.30 21.62
C PHE A 37 11.11 -35.96 22.82
N LYS A 38 9.88 -36.40 22.61
CA LYS A 38 9.08 -37.04 23.66
C LYS A 38 9.55 -38.47 23.96
N SER A 39 10.09 -39.18 22.98
CA SER A 39 10.55 -40.54 23.11
C SER A 39 11.98 -40.74 22.59
N LYS A 40 12.68 -41.78 23.12
CA LYS A 40 14.02 -42.15 22.62
C LYS A 40 13.97 -42.64 21.19
N LYS A 41 12.86 -43.25 20.76
CA LYS A 41 12.64 -43.75 19.39
C LYS A 41 12.56 -42.60 18.40
N GLU A 42 11.81 -41.52 18.72
CA GLU A 42 11.74 -40.31 17.89
C GLU A 42 13.08 -39.62 17.77
N ALA A 43 13.81 -39.48 18.90
CA ALA A 43 15.14 -38.88 18.89
C ALA A 43 16.13 -39.69 18.01
N ARG A 44 16.04 -41.03 18.05
CA ARG A 44 16.90 -41.92 17.26
C ARG A 44 16.57 -41.83 15.77
N GLN A 45 15.28 -41.78 15.42
CA GLN A 45 14.86 -41.63 14.04
C GLN A 45 15.33 -40.26 13.47
N ALA A 46 15.15 -39.19 14.22
CA ALA A 46 15.64 -37.87 13.84
C ALA A 46 17.18 -37.80 13.69
N GLU A 47 17.92 -38.56 14.51
CA GLU A 47 19.37 -38.71 14.38
C GLU A 47 19.76 -39.39 13.06
N ILE A 48 19.11 -40.51 12.74
CA ILE A 48 19.35 -41.27 11.52
C ILE A 48 19.05 -40.40 10.29
N ASP A 49 17.88 -39.75 10.25
CA ASP A 49 17.46 -38.90 9.16
C ASP A 49 18.44 -37.74 8.94
N LEU A 50 18.92 -37.13 10.04
CA LEU A 50 19.90 -36.05 9.98
C LEU A 50 21.27 -36.49 9.46
N LEU A 51 21.77 -37.63 9.96
CA LEU A 51 23.06 -38.19 9.53
C LEU A 51 23.02 -38.64 8.07
N THR A 52 21.91 -39.22 7.63
CA THR A 52 21.70 -39.57 6.21
C THR A 52 21.79 -38.33 5.32
N LYS A 53 21.17 -37.23 5.72
CA LYS A 53 21.25 -35.95 4.99
C LYS A 53 22.66 -35.37 4.97
N ILE A 54 23.38 -35.43 6.10
CA ILE A 54 24.78 -34.97 6.15
C ILE A 54 25.65 -35.79 5.22
N ASN A 55 25.56 -37.13 5.23
CA ASN A 55 26.30 -38.00 4.36
C ASN A 55 26.01 -37.77 2.86
N GLN A 56 24.73 -37.51 2.51
CA GLN A 56 24.32 -37.18 1.15
C GLN A 56 24.98 -35.86 0.66
N ILE A 57 25.09 -34.88 1.55
CA ILE A 57 25.74 -33.60 1.26
C ILE A 57 27.25 -33.79 1.08
N GLU A 58 27.88 -34.53 1.99
CA GLU A 58 29.34 -34.81 1.94
C GLU A 58 29.75 -35.60 0.70
N ASN A 59 28.88 -36.51 0.21
CA ASN A 59 29.12 -37.31 -1.00
C ASN A 59 28.71 -36.62 -2.31
N ASN A 60 28.33 -35.32 -2.28
CA ASN A 60 27.78 -34.60 -3.43
C ASN A 60 26.50 -35.23 -4.04
N GLU A 61 25.85 -36.13 -3.32
CA GLU A 61 24.56 -36.73 -3.71
C GLU A 61 23.37 -35.80 -3.42
N PHE A 62 23.63 -34.78 -2.59
CA PHE A 62 22.65 -33.75 -2.23
C PHE A 62 22.80 -32.55 -3.17
N THR A 63 22.17 -32.61 -4.32
CA THR A 63 22.11 -31.50 -5.27
C THR A 63 20.92 -30.59 -4.91
N GLY A 64 21.17 -29.51 -4.16
CA GLY A 64 20.22 -28.40 -4.00
C GLY A 64 19.42 -28.40 -2.70
N LEU A 65 19.02 -27.19 -2.33
CA LEU A 65 18.15 -26.86 -1.20
C LEU A 65 16.73 -27.45 -1.33
N GLY A 66 16.32 -27.90 -2.53
CA GLY A 66 14.98 -28.41 -2.85
C GLY A 66 14.57 -29.71 -2.16
N LYS A 67 15.46 -30.38 -1.41
CA LYS A 67 15.16 -31.58 -0.63
C LYS A 67 14.87 -31.30 0.85
N ILE A 68 14.99 -30.06 1.31
CA ILE A 68 14.72 -29.69 2.71
C ILE A 68 13.26 -29.31 2.85
N ASP A 69 12.55 -30.00 3.73
CA ASP A 69 11.18 -29.69 4.06
C ASP A 69 11.13 -28.48 5.01
N ILE A 70 11.17 -27.28 4.43
CA ILE A 70 11.23 -26.00 5.13
C ILE A 70 9.81 -25.49 5.44
N LEU A 71 9.60 -24.95 6.65
CA LEU A 71 8.34 -24.29 6.99
C LEU A 71 8.13 -23.02 6.16
N PHE A 72 6.89 -22.75 5.80
CA PHE A 72 6.53 -21.54 5.04
C PHE A 72 7.01 -20.26 5.73
N LYS A 73 6.92 -20.16 7.07
CA LYS A 73 7.41 -19.00 7.81
C LYS A 73 8.93 -18.86 7.72
N ASP A 74 9.66 -19.97 7.82
CA ASP A 74 11.13 -19.96 7.80
C ASP A 74 11.64 -19.61 6.38
N PHE A 75 10.99 -20.14 5.34
CA PHE A 75 11.27 -19.75 3.96
C PHE A 75 11.00 -18.26 3.72
N TYR A 76 9.84 -17.74 4.20
CA TYR A 76 9.52 -16.32 4.12
C TYR A 76 10.58 -15.46 4.81
N GLU A 77 10.95 -15.77 6.07
CA GLU A 77 11.81 -14.92 6.89
C GLU A 77 13.29 -14.99 6.48
N ASN A 78 13.79 -16.20 6.17
CA ASN A 78 15.22 -16.43 5.97
C ASN A 78 15.64 -16.44 4.49
N VAL A 79 14.69 -16.64 3.56
CA VAL A 79 14.98 -16.73 2.12
C VAL A 79 14.26 -15.62 1.36
N TRP A 80 12.95 -15.71 1.20
CA TRP A 80 12.18 -14.84 0.31
C TRP A 80 12.28 -13.36 0.65
N TRP A 81 12.32 -13.00 1.94
CA TRP A 81 12.24 -11.61 2.40
C TRP A 81 13.40 -10.72 1.93
N GLU A 82 14.62 -11.25 1.90
CA GLU A 82 15.79 -10.49 1.44
C GLU A 82 15.72 -10.25 -0.08
N TYR A 83 15.39 -11.27 -0.86
CA TYR A 83 15.18 -11.15 -2.29
C TYR A 83 14.02 -10.22 -2.65
N TYR A 84 12.94 -10.26 -1.86
CA TYR A 84 11.83 -9.34 -2.02
C TYR A 84 12.26 -7.87 -1.82
N LYS A 85 13.02 -7.57 -0.77
CA LYS A 85 13.53 -6.21 -0.53
C LYS A 85 14.46 -5.74 -1.65
N ALA A 86 15.23 -6.64 -2.23
CA ALA A 86 16.07 -6.37 -3.39
C ALA A 86 15.29 -6.20 -4.71
N GLY A 87 13.96 -6.48 -4.73
CA GLY A 87 13.11 -6.39 -5.91
C GLY A 87 13.19 -7.57 -6.86
N GLN A 88 13.83 -8.68 -6.45
CA GLN A 88 14.09 -9.84 -7.30
C GLN A 88 12.91 -10.81 -7.41
N THR A 89 11.97 -10.78 -6.45
CA THR A 89 10.81 -11.68 -6.43
C THR A 89 9.61 -11.16 -7.24
N THR A 90 9.78 -10.06 -7.96
CA THR A 90 8.74 -9.43 -8.77
C THR A 90 9.29 -9.07 -10.15
N SER A 91 8.42 -9.03 -11.16
CA SER A 91 8.76 -8.60 -12.52
C SER A 91 9.01 -7.09 -12.66
N THR A 92 8.90 -6.32 -11.58
CA THR A 92 9.15 -4.87 -11.61
C THR A 92 10.64 -4.57 -11.55
N THR A 93 11.10 -3.63 -12.37
CA THR A 93 12.51 -3.24 -12.47
C THR A 93 13.06 -2.46 -11.28
N LYS A 94 12.21 -2.11 -10.31
CA LYS A 94 12.61 -1.31 -9.14
C LYS A 94 12.29 -2.03 -7.84
N PRO A 95 13.19 -1.97 -6.84
CA PRO A 95 12.90 -2.47 -5.50
C PRO A 95 11.64 -1.84 -4.90
N PRO A 96 10.91 -2.56 -4.03
CA PRO A 96 9.73 -2.03 -3.38
C PRO A 96 10.08 -0.85 -2.47
N SER A 97 9.22 0.17 -2.44
CA SER A 97 9.39 1.34 -1.57
C SER A 97 9.31 0.93 -0.09
N ARG A 98 9.90 1.75 0.81
CA ARG A 98 9.82 1.58 2.27
C ARG A 98 8.38 1.36 2.77
N SER A 99 7.42 2.11 2.21
CA SER A 99 6.00 1.96 2.53
C SER A 99 5.44 0.61 2.06
N THR A 100 5.84 0.13 0.89
CA THR A 100 5.44 -1.18 0.35
C THR A 100 6.01 -2.30 1.21
N ILE A 101 7.30 -2.24 1.56
CA ILE A 101 7.97 -3.19 2.46
C ILE A 101 7.21 -3.31 3.79
N ALA A 102 6.88 -2.18 4.43
CA ALA A 102 6.14 -2.17 5.69
C ALA A 102 4.72 -2.76 5.57
N ASN A 103 4.02 -2.47 4.46
CA ASN A 103 2.69 -3.05 4.20
C ASN A 103 2.78 -4.56 3.95
N THR A 104 3.77 -5.01 3.18
CA THR A 104 4.01 -6.44 2.93
C THR A 104 4.30 -7.18 4.23
N LYS A 105 5.22 -6.65 5.07
CA LYS A 105 5.50 -7.23 6.39
C LYS A 105 4.24 -7.35 7.25
N THR A 106 3.40 -6.32 7.23
CA THR A 106 2.11 -6.32 7.96
C THR A 106 1.15 -7.36 7.39
N CYS A 107 1.07 -7.52 6.07
CA CYS A 107 0.23 -8.53 5.40
C CYS A 107 0.66 -9.95 5.79
N PHE A 108 1.95 -10.24 5.75
CA PHE A 108 2.48 -11.54 6.19
C PHE A 108 2.17 -11.78 7.66
N LYS A 109 2.54 -10.85 8.55
CA LYS A 109 2.36 -10.99 10.00
C LYS A 109 0.89 -11.20 10.41
N LYS A 110 -0.04 -10.44 9.80
CA LYS A 110 -1.46 -10.45 10.22
C LYS A 110 -2.32 -11.49 9.50
N HIS A 111 -1.95 -11.88 8.28
CA HIS A 111 -2.85 -12.67 7.43
C HIS A 111 -2.21 -13.96 6.90
N ILE A 112 -0.98 -13.92 6.39
CA ILE A 112 -0.38 -15.07 5.70
C ILE A 112 0.23 -16.06 6.68
N LEU A 113 1.11 -15.60 7.57
CA LEU A 113 1.82 -16.46 8.52
C LEU A 113 0.90 -17.16 9.53
N PRO A 114 -0.14 -16.53 10.09
CA PRO A 114 -1.10 -17.25 10.92
C PRO A 114 -1.84 -18.39 10.21
N MET A 115 -2.00 -18.29 8.89
CA MET A 115 -2.71 -19.25 8.06
C MET A 115 -1.81 -20.35 7.52
N LEU A 116 -0.61 -20.01 7.02
CA LEU A 116 0.26 -20.93 6.27
C LEU A 116 1.59 -21.21 6.96
N GLY A 117 2.01 -20.40 7.93
CA GLY A 117 3.37 -20.37 8.47
C GLY A 117 3.84 -21.70 9.09
N ASN A 118 2.95 -22.49 9.65
CA ASN A 118 3.27 -23.76 10.31
C ASN A 118 3.22 -24.99 9.38
N TYR A 119 2.85 -24.81 8.12
CA TYR A 119 2.96 -25.86 7.10
C TYR A 119 4.31 -25.76 6.40
N THR A 120 4.79 -26.88 5.85
CA THR A 120 5.97 -26.84 4.98
C THR A 120 5.60 -26.43 3.58
N ILE A 121 6.56 -25.86 2.85
CA ILE A 121 6.39 -25.45 1.44
C ILE A 121 6.01 -26.66 0.59
N GLN A 122 6.72 -27.79 0.79
CA GLN A 122 6.49 -29.00 0.01
C GLN A 122 5.10 -29.59 0.30
N PHE A 123 4.68 -29.66 1.59
CA PHE A 123 3.36 -30.12 1.97
C PHE A 123 2.24 -29.31 1.30
N LEU A 124 2.31 -27.98 1.36
CA LEU A 124 1.30 -27.11 0.75
C LEU A 124 1.28 -27.24 -0.78
N ASN A 125 2.46 -27.42 -1.40
CA ASN A 125 2.58 -27.57 -2.85
C ASN A 125 2.00 -28.90 -3.36
N GLN A 126 2.12 -29.96 -2.56
CA GLN A 126 1.57 -31.29 -2.88
C GLN A 126 0.09 -31.39 -2.54
N ASN A 127 -0.37 -30.76 -1.44
CA ASN A 127 -1.74 -30.85 -0.94
C ASN A 127 -2.57 -29.60 -1.34
N LYS A 128 -2.82 -29.45 -2.65
CA LYS A 128 -3.54 -28.28 -3.21
C LYS A 128 -4.87 -28.00 -2.53
N GLN A 129 -5.59 -29.03 -2.08
CA GLN A 129 -6.89 -28.88 -1.42
C GLN A 129 -6.78 -28.12 -0.10
N VAL A 130 -5.73 -28.36 0.68
CA VAL A 130 -5.50 -27.68 1.96
C VAL A 130 -5.31 -26.18 1.73
N ILE A 131 -4.36 -25.80 0.88
CA ILE A 131 -4.10 -24.39 0.60
C ILE A 131 -5.27 -23.70 -0.10
N LEU A 132 -6.01 -24.41 -0.98
CA LEU A 132 -7.20 -23.91 -1.63
C LEU A 132 -8.29 -23.54 -0.61
N ASN A 133 -8.57 -24.44 0.34
CA ASN A 133 -9.57 -24.20 1.38
C ASN A 133 -9.20 -23.00 2.26
N LEU A 134 -7.95 -22.93 2.74
CA LEU A 134 -7.46 -21.83 3.56
C LEU A 134 -7.52 -20.47 2.82
N MET A 135 -7.09 -20.46 1.58
CA MET A 135 -7.10 -19.25 0.76
C MET A 135 -8.51 -18.81 0.35
N THR A 136 -9.42 -19.75 0.10
CA THR A 136 -10.83 -19.45 -0.18
C THR A 136 -11.53 -18.85 1.05
N ALA A 137 -11.30 -19.40 2.23
CA ALA A 137 -11.79 -18.81 3.48
C ALA A 137 -11.27 -17.38 3.66
N LYS A 138 -9.98 -17.15 3.41
CA LYS A 138 -9.37 -15.80 3.47
C LYS A 138 -9.95 -14.83 2.44
N ALA A 139 -10.31 -15.30 1.24
CA ALA A 139 -10.94 -14.47 0.20
C ALA A 139 -12.33 -13.95 0.60
N ASN A 140 -13.03 -14.67 1.46
CA ASN A 140 -14.36 -14.30 1.98
C ASN A 140 -14.29 -13.27 3.12
N GLU A 141 -13.15 -13.17 3.83
CA GLU A 141 -13.01 -12.24 4.96
C GLU A 141 -12.15 -11.01 4.66
N TYR A 142 -11.20 -11.11 3.73
CA TYR A 142 -10.19 -10.08 3.50
C TYR A 142 -10.32 -9.39 2.15
N ALA A 143 -10.69 -8.11 2.14
CA ALA A 143 -10.95 -7.36 0.90
C ALA A 143 -9.70 -7.23 0.00
N ASN A 144 -8.50 -7.10 0.58
CA ASN A 144 -7.26 -6.98 -0.22
C ASN A 144 -6.62 -8.34 -0.57
N PHE A 145 -7.48 -9.35 -0.76
CA PHE A 145 -7.09 -10.72 -1.04
C PHE A 145 -6.21 -10.88 -2.28
N LYS A 146 -6.44 -10.09 -3.35
CA LYS A 146 -5.62 -10.19 -4.58
C LYS A 146 -4.13 -9.98 -4.30
N THR A 147 -3.79 -8.99 -3.47
CA THR A 147 -2.40 -8.70 -3.08
C THR A 147 -1.83 -9.82 -2.19
N LEU A 148 -2.61 -10.29 -1.21
CA LEU A 148 -2.23 -11.43 -0.38
C LEU A 148 -1.93 -12.67 -1.22
N ARG A 149 -2.83 -13.02 -2.14
CA ARG A 149 -2.68 -14.14 -3.06
C ARG A 149 -1.41 -14.02 -3.92
N SER A 150 -1.12 -12.81 -4.41
CA SER A 150 0.09 -12.54 -5.19
C SER A 150 1.35 -12.83 -4.38
N TYR A 151 1.40 -12.44 -3.11
CA TYR A 151 2.52 -12.76 -2.24
C TYR A 151 2.67 -14.27 -1.99
N VAL A 152 1.57 -14.97 -1.73
CA VAL A 152 1.61 -16.43 -1.55
C VAL A 152 2.13 -17.13 -2.82
N ILE A 153 1.63 -16.73 -3.99
CA ILE A 153 2.12 -17.28 -5.27
C ILE A 153 3.62 -16.99 -5.43
N SER A 154 4.07 -15.76 -5.15
CA SER A 154 5.48 -15.37 -5.24
C SER A 154 6.40 -16.18 -4.30
N ILE A 155 5.91 -16.61 -3.14
CA ILE A 155 6.66 -17.53 -2.27
C ILE A 155 6.92 -18.87 -2.98
N PHE A 156 5.88 -19.44 -3.62
CA PHE A 156 6.04 -20.72 -4.33
C PHE A 156 6.81 -20.59 -5.64
N ASP A 157 6.64 -19.48 -6.38
CA ASP A 157 7.43 -19.20 -7.58
C ASP A 157 8.93 -19.12 -7.22
N TRP A 158 9.25 -18.46 -6.08
CA TRP A 158 10.62 -18.33 -5.62
C TRP A 158 11.18 -19.65 -5.03
N ALA A 159 10.31 -20.46 -4.43
CA ALA A 159 10.66 -21.79 -3.95
C ALA A 159 10.97 -22.76 -5.12
N GLU A 160 10.29 -22.62 -6.25
CA GLU A 160 10.61 -23.32 -7.51
C GLU A 160 11.94 -22.84 -8.09
N GLU A 161 12.14 -21.52 -8.21
CA GLU A 161 13.37 -20.92 -8.74
C GLU A 161 14.62 -21.35 -7.96
N LEU A 162 14.49 -21.49 -6.64
CA LEU A 162 15.59 -21.95 -5.76
C LEU A 162 15.59 -23.46 -5.49
N GLU A 163 14.84 -24.24 -6.27
CA GLU A 163 14.81 -25.71 -6.23
C GLU A 163 14.35 -26.34 -4.88
N TYR A 164 13.61 -25.59 -4.03
CA TYR A 164 12.94 -26.15 -2.85
C TYR A 164 11.75 -27.03 -3.21
N ILE A 165 11.17 -26.80 -4.39
CA ILE A 165 10.13 -27.62 -5.02
C ILE A 165 10.45 -27.76 -6.52
N GLU A 166 10.07 -28.85 -7.14
CA GLU A 166 10.27 -29.11 -8.56
C GLU A 166 9.47 -28.15 -9.47
N SER A 167 8.25 -27.81 -9.04
CA SER A 167 7.35 -26.91 -9.76
C SER A 167 6.28 -26.33 -8.84
N ASN A 168 5.86 -25.09 -9.12
CA ASN A 168 4.75 -24.45 -8.40
C ASN A 168 3.41 -25.01 -8.85
N LYS A 169 2.95 -26.05 -8.15
CA LYS A 169 1.69 -26.75 -8.44
C LYS A 169 0.44 -25.98 -7.99
N VAL A 170 0.60 -24.93 -7.15
CA VAL A 170 -0.51 -24.20 -6.55
C VAL A 170 -0.89 -22.91 -7.28
N ALA A 171 0.02 -22.28 -7.99
CA ALA A 171 -0.17 -20.97 -8.61
C ALA A 171 -1.42 -20.91 -9.50
N LYS A 172 -1.59 -21.87 -10.42
CA LYS A 172 -2.73 -21.94 -11.35
C LYS A 172 -4.06 -22.04 -10.59
N THR A 173 -4.10 -22.83 -9.53
CA THR A 173 -5.30 -23.02 -8.70
C THR A 173 -5.62 -21.77 -7.91
N LEU A 174 -4.63 -21.15 -7.27
CA LEU A 174 -4.81 -19.94 -6.48
C LEU A 174 -5.28 -18.75 -7.32
N ARG A 175 -4.79 -18.60 -8.57
CA ARG A 175 -5.22 -17.52 -9.48
C ARG A 175 -6.72 -17.55 -9.77
N ARG A 176 -7.38 -18.73 -9.69
CA ARG A 176 -8.84 -18.90 -9.92
C ARG A 176 -9.70 -18.43 -8.75
N ILE A 177 -9.15 -18.29 -7.53
CA ILE A 177 -9.91 -17.84 -6.36
C ILE A 177 -10.28 -16.37 -6.55
N LYS A 178 -11.58 -16.07 -6.54
CA LYS A 178 -12.10 -14.70 -6.64
C LYS A 178 -11.91 -13.96 -5.31
N ALA A 179 -11.73 -12.64 -5.35
CA ALA A 179 -11.68 -11.79 -4.15
C ALA A 179 -13.11 -11.48 -3.66
N THR A 180 -13.80 -12.47 -3.14
CA THR A 180 -15.23 -12.46 -2.83
C THR A 180 -15.60 -11.30 -1.91
N LYS A 181 -14.84 -11.09 -0.82
CA LYS A 181 -15.09 -9.96 0.09
C LYS A 181 -15.02 -8.60 -0.60
N LYS A 182 -14.06 -8.44 -1.52
CA LYS A 182 -13.94 -7.19 -2.29
C LYS A 182 -15.11 -6.99 -3.23
N ILE A 183 -15.61 -8.05 -3.85
CA ILE A 183 -16.78 -8.01 -4.74
C ILE A 183 -18.01 -7.60 -3.93
N GLN A 184 -18.30 -8.30 -2.82
CA GLN A 184 -19.41 -7.97 -1.92
C GLN A 184 -19.38 -6.50 -1.44
N LEU A 185 -18.20 -6.01 -1.04
CA LEU A 185 -18.05 -4.61 -0.63
C LEU A 185 -18.22 -3.62 -1.78
N ALA A 186 -17.92 -4.01 -3.02
CA ALA A 186 -18.15 -3.15 -4.17
C ALA A 186 -19.63 -3.10 -4.55
N GLU A 187 -20.33 -4.23 -4.51
CA GLU A 187 -21.78 -4.33 -4.76
C GLU A 187 -22.62 -3.61 -3.70
N ALA A 188 -22.15 -3.59 -2.45
CA ALA A 188 -22.80 -2.88 -1.35
C ALA A 188 -22.59 -1.37 -1.35
N LYS A 189 -21.68 -0.83 -2.18
CA LYS A 189 -21.46 0.63 -2.29
C LYS A 189 -22.58 1.28 -3.08
N ARG A 190 -23.10 2.38 -2.53
CA ARG A 190 -24.04 3.27 -3.22
C ARG A 190 -23.25 4.44 -3.83
N ASP A 191 -23.81 5.08 -4.86
CA ASP A 191 -23.20 6.24 -5.52
C ASP A 191 -22.93 7.38 -4.53
N GLU A 192 -23.85 7.61 -3.60
CA GLU A 192 -23.72 8.61 -2.51
C GLU A 192 -22.54 8.34 -1.56
N ASP A 193 -21.98 7.11 -1.53
CA ASP A 193 -20.79 6.78 -0.76
C ASP A 193 -19.49 7.16 -1.51
N LEU A 194 -19.56 7.35 -2.82
CA LEU A 194 -18.42 7.55 -3.69
C LEU A 194 -18.03 9.01 -3.86
N TYR A 195 -18.99 9.92 -3.96
CA TYR A 195 -18.76 11.35 -4.14
C TYR A 195 -19.80 12.18 -3.37
N LEU A 196 -19.57 13.49 -3.28
CA LEU A 196 -20.50 14.45 -2.70
C LEU A 196 -21.33 15.08 -3.83
N THR A 197 -22.62 15.38 -3.55
CA THR A 197 -23.38 16.26 -4.44
C THR A 197 -22.82 17.69 -4.41
N GLN A 198 -23.29 18.55 -5.29
CA GLN A 198 -22.88 19.95 -5.32
C GLN A 198 -23.25 20.67 -4.01
N GLU A 199 -24.44 20.42 -3.49
CA GLU A 199 -24.95 20.98 -2.22
C GLU A 199 -24.09 20.49 -1.04
N GLN A 200 -23.83 19.19 -0.95
CA GLN A 200 -23.00 18.61 0.11
C GLN A 200 -21.56 19.16 0.06
N LEU A 201 -21.02 19.38 -1.13
CA LEU A 201 -19.73 20.02 -1.28
C LEU A 201 -19.74 21.46 -0.80
N GLN A 202 -20.79 22.23 -1.14
CA GLN A 202 -20.98 23.61 -0.69
C GLN A 202 -21.07 23.68 0.83
N GLU A 203 -21.79 22.76 1.48
CA GLU A 203 -21.84 22.64 2.95
C GLU A 203 -20.44 22.47 3.56
N TRP A 204 -19.60 21.63 2.94
CA TRP A 204 -18.21 21.46 3.40
C TRP A 204 -17.39 22.74 3.28
N PHE A 205 -17.52 23.49 2.18
CA PHE A 205 -16.83 24.78 2.03
C PHE A 205 -17.32 25.79 3.07
N SER A 206 -18.63 25.88 3.27
CA SER A 206 -19.22 26.77 4.28
C SER A 206 -18.72 26.41 5.68
N ALA A 207 -18.71 25.14 6.06
CA ALA A 207 -18.25 24.69 7.36
C ALA A 207 -16.77 25.00 7.61
N PHE A 208 -15.91 24.84 6.59
CA PHE A 208 -14.51 25.23 6.70
C PHE A 208 -14.33 26.75 6.80
N GLN A 209 -15.15 27.52 6.08
CA GLN A 209 -15.14 28.99 6.15
C GLN A 209 -15.62 29.49 7.52
N ASP A 210 -16.69 28.90 8.06
CA ASP A 210 -17.21 29.22 9.40
C ASP A 210 -16.17 28.92 10.47
N ASP A 211 -15.54 27.75 10.40
CA ASP A 211 -14.49 27.35 11.33
C ASP A 211 -13.25 28.27 11.23
N LEU A 212 -12.90 28.76 10.04
CA LEU A 212 -11.83 29.74 9.85
C LEU A 212 -12.20 31.08 10.49
N THR A 213 -13.40 31.58 10.22
CA THR A 213 -13.90 32.84 10.75
C THR A 213 -13.98 32.83 12.28
N ASN A 214 -14.36 31.68 12.86
CA ASN A 214 -14.45 31.48 14.31
C ASN A 214 -13.11 30.99 14.93
N GLU A 215 -12.00 31.06 14.22
CA GLU A 215 -10.66 30.65 14.68
C GLU A 215 -10.55 29.20 15.19
N LYS A 216 -11.46 28.31 14.74
CA LYS A 216 -11.45 26.88 15.07
C LYS A 216 -10.46 26.08 14.22
N ILE A 217 -10.09 26.62 13.06
CA ILE A 217 -9.02 26.12 12.20
C ILE A 217 -8.11 27.28 11.79
N SER A 218 -6.89 26.98 11.39
CA SER A 218 -5.96 27.96 10.87
C SER A 218 -6.20 28.25 9.38
N LEU A 219 -5.72 29.42 8.89
CA LEU A 219 -5.71 29.73 7.47
C LEU A 219 -5.00 28.63 6.65
N LYS A 220 -3.92 28.07 7.18
CA LYS A 220 -3.23 26.91 6.60
C LYS A 220 -4.16 25.74 6.32
N ASP A 221 -5.01 25.38 7.29
CA ASP A 221 -5.90 24.24 7.19
C ASP A 221 -6.99 24.47 6.14
N TYR A 222 -7.52 25.69 6.09
CA TYR A 222 -8.47 26.12 5.06
C TYR A 222 -7.86 26.08 3.66
N VAL A 223 -6.68 26.69 3.47
CA VAL A 223 -5.98 26.72 2.19
C VAL A 223 -5.62 25.32 1.74
N LEU A 224 -5.20 24.43 2.64
CA LEU A 224 -4.91 23.03 2.32
C LEU A 224 -6.16 22.29 1.82
N PHE A 225 -7.30 22.45 2.50
CA PHE A 225 -8.57 21.84 2.09
C PHE A 225 -8.99 22.35 0.70
N TYR A 226 -9.00 23.68 0.51
CA TYR A 226 -9.37 24.32 -0.74
C TYR A 226 -8.48 23.87 -1.89
N LEU A 227 -7.15 23.91 -1.70
CA LEU A 227 -6.16 23.52 -2.70
C LEU A 227 -6.31 22.05 -3.09
N THR A 228 -6.46 21.14 -2.11
CA THR A 228 -6.61 19.71 -2.38
C THR A 228 -7.86 19.42 -3.21
N PHE A 229 -8.96 20.13 -2.97
CA PHE A 229 -10.15 20.02 -3.79
C PHE A 229 -9.93 20.60 -5.18
N PHE A 230 -9.40 21.83 -5.25
CA PHE A 230 -9.19 22.58 -6.51
C PHE A 230 -8.31 21.81 -7.50
N LEU A 231 -7.19 21.29 -7.04
CA LEU A 231 -6.29 20.50 -7.88
C LEU A 231 -6.81 19.09 -8.16
N GLY A 232 -7.73 18.60 -7.33
CA GLY A 232 -8.18 17.20 -7.37
C GLY A 232 -7.03 16.21 -7.24
N ASP A 233 -5.90 16.62 -6.66
CA ASP A 233 -4.68 15.85 -6.54
C ASP A 233 -4.75 14.77 -5.45
N ARG A 234 -3.69 14.00 -5.30
CA ARG A 234 -3.54 13.16 -4.12
C ARG A 234 -3.00 14.00 -2.98
N LYS A 235 -3.61 13.92 -1.78
CA LYS A 235 -3.15 14.68 -0.59
C LYS A 235 -1.63 14.66 -0.38
N SER A 236 -0.95 13.58 -0.77
CA SER A 236 0.51 13.46 -0.69
C SER A 236 1.25 14.38 -1.67
N GLU A 237 0.61 14.79 -2.75
CA GLU A 237 1.12 15.73 -3.74
C GLU A 237 0.99 17.18 -3.22
N SER A 238 -0.20 17.55 -2.69
CA SER A 238 -0.38 18.83 -1.95
C SER A 238 0.60 18.97 -0.77
N TYR A 239 0.82 17.87 -0.01
CA TYR A 239 1.73 17.92 1.14
C TYR A 239 3.18 18.12 0.76
N ALA A 240 3.57 17.70 -0.45
CA ALA A 240 4.92 17.85 -0.97
C ALA A 240 5.17 19.20 -1.65
N LEU A 241 4.13 20.04 -1.75
CA LEU A 241 4.24 21.33 -2.45
C LEU A 241 5.22 22.26 -1.71
N GLN A 242 6.14 22.88 -2.46
CA GLN A 242 7.08 23.88 -1.98
C GLN A 242 6.80 25.22 -2.67
N TRP A 243 7.18 26.33 -2.05
CA TRP A 243 6.90 27.66 -2.62
C TRP A 243 7.52 27.86 -4.01
N LYS A 244 8.64 27.22 -4.33
CA LYS A 244 9.24 27.25 -5.68
C LYS A 244 8.37 26.60 -6.77
N HIS A 245 7.40 25.78 -6.40
CA HIS A 245 6.47 25.14 -7.33
C HIS A 245 5.26 26.03 -7.67
N ILE A 246 5.16 27.20 -7.05
CA ILE A 246 4.07 28.17 -7.28
C ILE A 246 4.65 29.41 -7.98
N ASN A 247 4.27 29.61 -9.22
CA ASN A 247 4.58 30.81 -9.95
C ASN A 247 3.41 31.80 -9.80
N PHE A 248 3.61 32.83 -8.96
CA PHE A 248 2.59 33.83 -8.66
C PHE A 248 2.33 34.77 -9.83
N GLU A 249 3.35 35.05 -10.66
CA GLU A 249 3.23 35.93 -11.84
C GLU A 249 2.41 35.29 -12.94
N LYS A 250 2.66 33.99 -13.21
CA LYS A 250 1.95 33.21 -14.22
C LYS A 250 0.68 32.58 -13.72
N SER A 251 0.34 32.73 -12.43
CA SER A 251 -0.79 32.04 -11.77
C SER A 251 -0.77 30.53 -12.03
N GLN A 252 0.35 29.86 -11.71
CA GLN A 252 0.55 28.43 -12.00
C GLN A 252 1.09 27.68 -10.79
N ILE A 253 0.64 26.43 -10.64
CA ILE A 253 1.17 25.45 -9.66
C ILE A 253 1.69 24.24 -10.41
N GLN A 254 2.87 23.75 -10.01
CA GLN A 254 3.49 22.54 -10.54
C GLN A 254 3.45 21.40 -9.52
N LEU A 255 2.82 20.28 -9.86
CA LEU A 255 2.87 19.05 -9.08
C LEU A 255 3.99 18.15 -9.62
N LEU A 256 5.10 18.08 -8.92
CA LEU A 256 6.32 17.40 -9.33
C LEU A 256 6.67 16.22 -8.43
N GLN A 257 6.16 16.22 -7.22
CA GLN A 257 6.59 15.31 -6.16
C GLN A 257 5.44 14.98 -5.19
N ALA A 258 5.64 13.97 -4.36
CA ALA A 258 4.70 13.56 -3.33
C ALA A 258 5.44 13.22 -2.03
N LEU A 259 4.83 13.45 -0.87
CA LEU A 259 5.33 12.95 0.41
C LEU A 259 4.84 11.53 0.67
N ASP A 260 5.74 10.68 1.11
CA ASP A 260 5.33 9.38 1.61
C ASP A 260 4.89 9.46 3.09
N ARG A 261 4.47 8.31 3.67
CA ARG A 261 4.01 8.26 5.07
C ARG A 261 5.10 8.56 6.11
N TYR A 262 6.36 8.53 5.70
CA TYR A 262 7.52 8.80 6.56
C TYR A 262 8.01 10.25 6.45
N GLY A 263 7.40 11.04 5.56
CA GLY A 263 7.80 12.42 5.29
C GLY A 263 8.91 12.54 4.24
N ASP A 264 9.26 11.42 3.57
CA ASP A 264 10.26 11.44 2.51
C ASP A 264 9.63 11.91 1.19
N VAL A 265 10.34 12.80 0.50
CA VAL A 265 9.94 13.29 -0.83
C VAL A 265 10.25 12.23 -1.88
N LYS A 266 9.26 11.94 -2.73
CA LYS A 266 9.40 11.01 -3.86
C LYS A 266 8.72 11.59 -5.10
N SER A 267 9.02 11.02 -6.27
CA SER A 267 8.29 11.35 -7.49
C SER A 267 6.80 11.02 -7.37
N THR A 268 5.97 11.73 -8.12
CA THR A 268 4.55 11.42 -8.26
C THR A 268 4.35 9.99 -8.79
N LYS A 269 3.19 9.41 -8.53
CA LYS A 269 2.86 8.08 -9.08
C LYS A 269 2.85 8.14 -10.61
N GLY A 270 3.74 7.37 -11.24
CA GLY A 270 3.91 7.38 -12.70
C GLY A 270 4.88 8.44 -13.22
N ASN A 271 5.65 9.12 -12.36
CA ASN A 271 6.64 10.17 -12.73
C ASN A 271 6.05 11.35 -13.52
N LYS A 272 4.73 11.57 -13.45
CA LYS A 272 4.10 12.68 -14.15
C LYS A 272 4.38 13.99 -13.46
N LYS A 273 4.70 15.02 -14.26
CA LYS A 273 4.82 16.41 -13.86
C LYS A 273 3.65 17.16 -14.47
N THR A 274 2.84 17.84 -13.65
CA THR A 274 1.66 18.54 -14.14
C THR A 274 1.68 19.98 -13.68
N THR A 275 1.39 20.90 -14.60
CA THR A 275 1.27 22.34 -14.32
C THR A 275 -0.21 22.72 -14.45
N PHE A 276 -0.74 23.35 -13.42
CA PHE A 276 -2.11 23.85 -13.38
C PHE A 276 -2.12 25.37 -13.41
N ALA A 277 -3.01 25.97 -14.21
CA ALA A 277 -3.43 27.34 -14.01
C ALA A 277 -4.33 27.40 -12.76
N ILE A 278 -4.19 28.45 -11.97
CA ILE A 278 -4.97 28.66 -10.74
C ILE A 278 -5.77 29.95 -10.82
N SER A 279 -6.93 29.95 -10.16
CA SER A 279 -7.81 31.11 -10.09
C SER A 279 -7.21 32.23 -9.24
N SER A 280 -7.66 33.47 -9.46
CA SER A 280 -7.31 34.62 -8.64
C SER A 280 -7.55 34.41 -7.16
N ASP A 281 -8.65 33.77 -6.80
CA ASP A 281 -9.03 33.52 -5.41
C ASP A 281 -8.06 32.57 -4.70
N LEU A 282 -7.68 31.47 -5.36
CA LEU A 282 -6.68 30.54 -4.81
C LEU A 282 -5.30 31.20 -4.75
N LEU A 283 -4.96 32.02 -5.75
CA LEU A 283 -3.71 32.77 -5.75
C LEU A 283 -3.63 33.72 -4.54
N GLN A 284 -4.69 34.46 -4.27
CA GLN A 284 -4.80 35.36 -3.13
C GLN A 284 -4.71 34.62 -1.78
N LEU A 285 -5.40 33.48 -1.65
CA LEU A 285 -5.31 32.62 -0.47
C LEU A 285 -3.89 32.13 -0.22
N LEU A 286 -3.19 31.70 -1.27
CA LEU A 286 -1.80 31.25 -1.17
C LEU A 286 -0.84 32.39 -0.81
N GLN A 287 -1.05 33.60 -1.33
CA GLN A 287 -0.26 34.79 -0.98
C GLN A 287 -0.42 35.16 0.50
N ASN A 288 -1.67 35.18 0.98
CA ASN A 288 -1.99 35.46 2.37
C ASN A 288 -1.34 34.43 3.29
N TRP A 289 -1.49 33.11 2.94
CA TRP A 289 -0.87 32.05 3.71
C TRP A 289 0.67 32.14 3.69
N LYS A 290 1.29 32.43 2.56
CA LYS A 290 2.75 32.63 2.45
C LYS A 290 3.26 33.70 3.40
N LYS A 291 2.56 34.84 3.44
CA LYS A 291 2.88 35.94 4.35
C LYS A 291 2.75 35.52 5.82
N GLN A 292 1.65 34.86 6.16
CA GLN A 292 1.39 34.37 7.52
C GLN A 292 2.41 33.30 7.95
N GLN A 293 2.68 32.30 7.11
CA GLN A 293 3.67 31.27 7.39
C GLN A 293 5.06 31.85 7.68
N ARG A 294 5.46 32.86 6.88
CA ARG A 294 6.74 33.56 7.10
C ARG A 294 6.79 34.22 8.48
N GLN A 295 5.70 34.86 8.89
CA GLN A 295 5.60 35.50 10.22
C GLN A 295 5.59 34.47 11.36
N GLU A 296 4.85 33.37 11.19
CA GLU A 296 4.78 32.30 12.18
C GLU A 296 6.13 31.62 12.39
N LEU A 297 6.85 31.29 11.30
CA LEU A 297 8.16 30.64 11.36
C LEU A 297 9.27 31.58 11.88
N ALA A 298 9.18 32.87 11.58
CA ALA A 298 10.12 33.88 12.08
C ALA A 298 10.12 33.96 13.62
N LYS A 299 8.97 33.72 14.29
CA LYS A 299 8.89 33.67 15.76
C LYS A 299 9.78 32.58 16.36
N PHE A 300 10.13 31.58 15.58
CA PHE A 300 11.00 30.46 15.96
C PHE A 300 12.40 30.57 15.34
N GLY A 301 12.76 31.73 14.78
CA GLY A 301 14.05 31.95 14.15
C GLY A 301 14.24 31.24 12.79
N ILE A 302 13.16 30.75 12.20
CA ILE A 302 13.21 30.03 10.90
C ILE A 302 12.97 31.01 9.76
N ILE A 303 13.98 31.16 8.89
CA ILE A 303 13.90 31.96 7.68
C ILE A 303 13.38 31.06 6.55
N THR A 304 12.26 31.46 5.94
CA THR A 304 11.66 30.73 4.81
C THR A 304 12.44 31.00 3.52
N ASN A 305 12.56 29.97 2.68
CA ASN A 305 13.22 30.01 1.38
C ASN A 305 12.30 29.37 0.30
N PRO A 306 12.66 29.37 -0.99
CA PRO A 306 11.86 28.74 -2.03
C PRO A 306 11.59 27.24 -1.85
N GLU A 307 12.48 26.50 -1.18
CA GLU A 307 12.35 25.07 -0.87
C GLU A 307 11.43 24.80 0.33
N GLN A 308 11.01 25.84 1.06
CA GLN A 308 10.08 25.70 2.18
C GLN A 308 8.78 25.03 1.71
N PHE A 309 8.37 23.96 2.41
CA PHE A 309 7.06 23.35 2.18
C PHE A 309 5.94 24.37 2.42
N VAL A 310 4.95 24.39 1.55
CA VAL A 310 3.77 25.27 1.68
C VAL A 310 3.00 24.91 2.95
N PHE A 311 2.92 23.63 3.27
CA PHE A 311 2.18 23.15 4.45
C PHE A 311 3.09 22.39 5.41
N THR A 312 3.24 22.93 6.61
CA THR A 312 4.01 22.33 7.70
C THR A 312 3.25 22.41 9.01
N TYR A 313 3.69 21.68 10.01
CA TYR A 313 3.05 21.66 11.33
C TYR A 313 4.09 21.48 12.45
N ILE A 314 3.66 21.68 13.68
CA ILE A 314 4.39 21.29 14.89
C ILE A 314 3.94 19.89 15.25
N ASP A 315 4.87 18.95 15.33
CA ASP A 315 4.55 17.57 15.69
C ASP A 315 4.29 17.40 17.20
N THR A 316 3.85 16.21 17.59
CA THR A 316 3.55 15.88 19.01
C THR A 316 4.77 15.91 19.93
N LYS A 317 5.99 15.98 19.38
CA LYS A 317 7.25 16.10 20.10
C LYS A 317 7.72 17.55 20.19
N GLY A 318 6.94 18.51 19.68
CA GLY A 318 7.29 19.92 19.64
C GLY A 318 8.26 20.32 18.51
N ASN A 319 8.57 19.41 17.56
CA ASN A 319 9.39 19.78 16.41
C ASN A 319 8.61 20.68 15.46
N ILE A 320 9.15 21.85 15.20
CA ILE A 320 8.55 22.91 14.39
C ILE A 320 8.88 22.65 12.90
N ASN A 321 8.02 23.17 12.01
CA ASN A 321 8.21 23.17 10.57
C ASN A 321 8.35 21.77 9.94
N LYS A 322 7.69 20.77 10.50
CA LYS A 322 7.70 19.40 9.97
C LYS A 322 6.74 19.28 8.78
N PRO A 323 7.10 18.47 7.75
CA PRO A 323 6.17 18.09 6.69
C PRO A 323 4.92 17.42 7.27
N LEU A 324 3.76 17.65 6.65
CA LEU A 324 2.49 17.09 7.13
C LEU A 324 2.52 15.55 7.18
N HIS A 325 2.02 14.98 8.27
CA HIS A 325 1.86 13.52 8.37
C HIS A 325 0.70 13.03 7.48
N ALA A 326 0.76 11.76 7.07
CA ALA A 326 -0.15 11.18 6.07
C ALA A 326 -1.66 11.39 6.33
N ASP A 327 -2.08 11.48 7.60
CA ASP A 327 -3.49 11.61 7.96
C ASP A 327 -3.89 13.03 8.39
N TYR A 328 -3.05 14.04 8.15
CA TYR A 328 -3.27 15.40 8.61
C TYR A 328 -4.64 15.95 8.16
N LEU A 329 -4.89 16.04 6.86
CA LEU A 329 -6.15 16.55 6.32
C LEU A 329 -7.34 15.66 6.68
N ASN A 330 -7.18 14.34 6.72
CA ASN A 330 -8.22 13.43 7.20
C ASN A 330 -8.65 13.77 8.64
N ASN A 331 -7.67 14.06 9.52
CA ASN A 331 -7.96 14.42 10.91
C ASN A 331 -8.65 15.78 10.99
N LYS A 332 -8.23 16.77 10.20
CA LYS A 332 -8.86 18.09 10.13
C LYS A 332 -10.33 17.99 9.66
N MET A 333 -10.58 17.29 8.55
CA MET A 333 -11.93 17.04 8.06
C MET A 333 -12.82 16.34 9.10
N ARG A 334 -12.26 15.33 9.81
CA ARG A 334 -12.98 14.66 10.90
C ARG A 334 -13.33 15.63 12.04
N THR A 335 -12.44 16.55 12.37
CA THR A 335 -12.66 17.53 13.42
C THR A 335 -13.72 18.57 13.00
N VAL A 336 -13.68 19.05 11.75
CA VAL A 336 -14.73 19.92 11.18
C VAL A 336 -16.08 19.20 11.22
N LYS A 337 -16.17 17.96 10.73
CA LYS A 337 -17.41 17.18 10.78
C LYS A 337 -17.96 16.99 12.19
N LYS A 338 -17.11 16.90 13.22
CA LYS A 338 -17.58 16.82 14.63
C LYS A 338 -18.26 18.09 15.08
N ARG A 339 -17.80 19.27 14.61
CA ARG A 339 -18.45 20.56 14.91
C ARG A 339 -19.69 20.81 14.07
N HIS A 340 -19.73 20.25 12.86
CA HIS A 340 -20.83 20.35 11.90
C HIS A 340 -21.42 18.95 11.61
N PRO A 341 -22.22 18.36 12.52
CA PRO A 341 -22.68 16.96 12.42
C PRO A 341 -23.51 16.64 11.17
N HIS A 342 -24.20 17.66 10.59
CA HIS A 342 -25.01 17.53 9.38
C HIS A 342 -24.21 17.18 8.12
N LEU A 343 -22.92 17.50 8.07
CA LEU A 343 -22.10 17.23 6.92
C LEU A 343 -22.10 15.73 6.53
N THR A 344 -22.23 15.44 5.27
CA THR A 344 -22.00 14.08 4.75
C THR A 344 -20.54 13.68 4.94
N HIS A 345 -20.28 12.41 5.27
CA HIS A 345 -18.91 11.92 5.48
C HIS A 345 -18.05 12.11 4.23
N ALA A 346 -16.91 12.78 4.37
CA ALA A 346 -15.94 13.00 3.30
C ALA A 346 -14.51 12.71 3.77
N THR A 347 -13.68 12.40 2.80
CA THR A 347 -12.22 12.23 2.92
C THR A 347 -11.55 12.96 1.77
N PRO A 348 -10.25 13.27 1.83
CA PRO A 348 -9.53 13.86 0.68
C PRO A 348 -9.68 13.04 -0.60
N HIS A 349 -9.76 11.71 -0.49
CA HIS A 349 -9.98 10.84 -1.64
C HIS A 349 -11.42 10.99 -2.21
N LYS A 350 -12.44 11.11 -1.34
CA LYS A 350 -13.81 11.38 -1.77
C LYS A 350 -13.95 12.77 -2.42
N LEU A 351 -13.21 13.79 -1.93
CA LEU A 351 -13.15 15.10 -2.58
C LEU A 351 -12.61 15.02 -4.02
N ARG A 352 -11.57 14.22 -4.24
CA ARG A 352 -11.04 13.97 -5.59
C ARG A 352 -12.05 13.28 -6.50
N HIS A 353 -12.79 12.27 -6.00
CA HIS A 353 -13.90 11.66 -6.73
C HIS A 353 -15.00 12.67 -7.04
N THR A 354 -15.36 13.50 -6.06
CA THR A 354 -16.34 14.58 -6.22
C THR A 354 -15.94 15.53 -7.34
N GLY A 355 -14.72 16.07 -7.31
CA GLY A 355 -14.21 16.97 -8.35
C GLY A 355 -14.27 16.34 -9.75
N ALA A 356 -13.83 15.08 -9.88
CA ALA A 356 -13.88 14.37 -11.15
C ALA A 356 -15.32 14.15 -11.66
N THR A 357 -16.24 13.76 -10.76
CA THR A 357 -17.65 13.49 -11.10
C THR A 357 -18.36 14.78 -11.49
N LEU A 358 -18.21 15.85 -10.71
CA LEU A 358 -18.83 17.14 -11.02
C LEU A 358 -18.26 17.76 -12.31
N ALA A 359 -16.94 17.64 -12.56
CA ALA A 359 -16.32 18.08 -13.81
C ALA A 359 -16.90 17.33 -15.02
N LYS A 360 -17.12 16.02 -14.89
CA LYS A 360 -17.76 15.21 -15.96
C LYS A 360 -19.21 15.64 -16.19
N GLN A 361 -19.97 15.86 -15.13
CA GLN A 361 -21.36 16.36 -15.19
C GLN A 361 -21.45 17.74 -15.85
N ALA A 362 -20.41 18.60 -15.62
CA ALA A 362 -20.27 19.90 -16.27
C ALA A 362 -19.76 19.83 -17.73
N GLY A 363 -19.61 18.63 -18.31
CA GLY A 363 -19.26 18.44 -19.72
C GLY A 363 -17.76 18.27 -20.02
N MET A 364 -16.89 18.22 -19.00
CA MET A 364 -15.46 17.97 -19.24
C MET A 364 -15.23 16.56 -19.78
N SER A 365 -14.37 16.43 -20.82
CA SER A 365 -14.07 15.11 -21.41
C SER A 365 -13.31 14.21 -20.43
N LEU A 366 -13.44 12.88 -20.59
CA LEU A 366 -12.74 11.91 -19.72
C LEU A 366 -11.21 12.05 -19.83
N GLU A 367 -10.72 12.37 -21.03
CA GLU A 367 -9.31 12.61 -21.32
C GLU A 367 -8.80 13.85 -20.56
N ALA A 368 -9.57 14.96 -20.60
CA ALA A 368 -9.23 16.18 -19.87
C ALA A 368 -9.23 15.95 -18.36
N ILE A 369 -10.21 15.22 -17.82
CA ILE A 369 -10.25 14.81 -16.40
C ILE A 369 -9.05 13.90 -16.07
N SER A 370 -8.72 12.96 -16.95
CA SER A 370 -7.56 12.07 -16.77
C SER A 370 -6.25 12.85 -16.71
N ALA A 371 -6.08 13.82 -17.58
CA ALA A 371 -4.92 14.72 -17.59
C ALA A 371 -4.86 15.57 -16.31
N ALA A 372 -5.98 16.19 -15.91
CA ALA A 372 -6.08 16.99 -14.68
C ALA A 372 -5.81 16.16 -13.42
N LEU A 373 -6.30 14.92 -13.35
CA LEU A 373 -6.03 14.01 -12.25
C LEU A 373 -4.64 13.35 -12.31
N THR A 374 -3.81 13.67 -13.30
CA THR A 374 -2.47 13.07 -13.47
C THR A 374 -2.49 11.53 -13.57
N HIS A 375 -3.56 10.96 -14.15
CA HIS A 375 -3.64 9.52 -14.37
C HIS A 375 -2.76 9.07 -15.55
N SER A 376 -2.23 7.84 -15.46
CA SER A 376 -1.42 7.25 -16.53
C SER A 376 -2.28 6.71 -17.68
N ASP A 377 -3.55 6.40 -17.40
CA ASP A 377 -4.54 5.96 -18.39
C ASP A 377 -5.95 6.39 -17.99
N THR A 378 -6.86 6.44 -18.98
CA THR A 378 -8.26 6.84 -18.83
C THR A 378 -9.08 5.80 -18.07
N LEU A 379 -8.72 4.51 -18.10
CA LEU A 379 -9.39 3.45 -17.33
C LEU A 379 -9.28 3.73 -15.83
N THR A 380 -8.14 4.24 -15.39
CA THR A 380 -8.00 4.69 -13.98
C THR A 380 -8.96 5.83 -13.67
N THR A 381 -9.22 6.73 -14.60
CA THR A 381 -10.14 7.88 -14.43
C THR A 381 -11.60 7.42 -14.34
N GLN A 382 -12.00 6.40 -15.08
CA GLN A 382 -13.35 5.85 -15.03
C GLN A 382 -13.75 5.39 -13.61
N ILE A 383 -12.79 4.95 -12.81
CA ILE A 383 -13.04 4.58 -11.39
C ILE A 383 -13.41 5.81 -10.54
N TYR A 384 -12.97 7.01 -10.94
CA TYR A 384 -13.21 8.27 -10.21
C TYR A 384 -14.43 9.03 -10.71
N VAL A 385 -14.96 8.69 -11.89
CA VAL A 385 -16.13 9.34 -12.48
C VAL A 385 -17.36 8.48 -12.22
N ASN A 386 -18.23 8.92 -11.35
CA ASN A 386 -19.45 8.19 -10.95
C ASN A 386 -20.68 8.89 -11.55
N THR A 387 -20.80 8.85 -12.87
CA THR A 387 -21.99 9.34 -13.56
C THR A 387 -22.89 8.15 -13.92
N SER A 388 -24.21 8.33 -13.79
CA SER A 388 -25.16 7.38 -14.31
C SER A 388 -24.91 7.16 -15.82
N ASN A 389 -24.93 5.92 -16.27
CA ASN A 389 -24.78 5.56 -17.69
C ASN A 389 -26.05 5.92 -18.52
N VAL A 390 -26.62 7.09 -18.26
CA VAL A 390 -27.68 7.61 -19.14
C VAL A 390 -26.98 8.12 -20.39
N ILE A 391 -27.14 7.38 -21.47
CA ILE A 391 -26.65 7.77 -22.79
C ILE A 391 -27.55 8.94 -23.25
N PRO A 392 -27.00 10.17 -23.41
CA PRO A 392 -27.82 11.35 -23.71
C PRO A 392 -28.56 11.25 -25.04
N MET A 393 -28.07 10.42 -25.93
CA MET A 393 -28.66 10.20 -27.26
C MET A 393 -28.30 8.82 -27.77
N ALA A 394 -29.26 8.04 -28.20
CA ALA A 394 -29.02 6.74 -28.82
C ALA A 394 -28.28 6.89 -30.16
N VAL A 395 -27.45 5.90 -30.52
CA VAL A 395 -26.68 5.92 -31.79
C VAL A 395 -27.58 6.12 -32.99
N GLY A 396 -28.76 5.46 -33.00
CA GLY A 396 -29.75 5.60 -34.06
C GLY A 396 -30.37 7.01 -34.14
N GLU A 397 -30.58 7.66 -33.00
CA GLU A 397 -31.07 9.03 -32.93
C GLU A 397 -30.04 10.02 -33.49
N PHE A 398 -28.76 9.86 -33.13
CA PHE A 398 -27.67 10.65 -33.68
C PHE A 398 -27.58 10.49 -35.21
N ALA A 399 -27.65 9.27 -35.71
CA ALA A 399 -27.66 8.98 -37.15
C ALA A 399 -28.87 9.61 -37.86
N LEU A 400 -30.06 9.53 -37.26
CA LEU A 400 -31.29 10.14 -37.85
C LEU A 400 -31.20 11.67 -37.87
N ASN A 401 -30.57 12.27 -36.87
CA ASN A 401 -30.36 13.74 -36.83
C ASN A 401 -29.38 14.19 -37.93
N SER A 402 -28.36 13.38 -38.26
CA SER A 402 -27.43 13.67 -39.36
C SER A 402 -28.06 13.56 -40.76
N LEU A 403 -29.16 12.80 -40.89
CA LEU A 403 -29.91 12.70 -42.17
C LEU A 403 -30.89 13.87 -42.38
N LYS A 404 -31.13 14.69 -41.37
CA LYS A 404 -32.02 15.86 -41.41
C LYS A 404 -31.28 17.17 -41.66
N GLN A 405 -29.96 17.11 -41.70
CA GLN A 405 -29.07 18.22 -42.13
C GLN A 405 -28.70 18.05 -43.61
#